data_32fd48c5eab42dc91f47129a96a55846
#
_entry.id   32fd48c5eab42dc91f47129a96a55846
#
_cell.length_a   1.000
_cell.length_b   1.000
_cell.length_c   1.000
_cell.angle_alpha   90.00
_cell.angle_beta   90.00
_cell.angle_gamma   90.00
#
_symmetry.space_group_name_H-M   'P 1'
#
loop_
_entity.id
_entity.type
_entity.pdbx_description
1 polymer ?
#
loop_
_entity_poly.entity_id
_entity_poly.type
_entity_poly.pdbx_seq_one_letter_code
_entity_poly.pdbx_strand_id
1 'polypeptide(L)'
;MSALQDYDAWIHAHPTVAADLEAHVIDVLDDAGLTFDRVSVRIKDRASFARKLSNEAYPDYDSFTDAHDVIGVRVITFHSSEIPQLKDALSDLFTVVRVIDKAAETAREGRFGYASQHLIVSAKDEPWAADEGASPKYIEIQLRTVLQHAWAEFEHDVRYKNQEHPDTSAPEVQRAFTLAAGLIELADEQFDKIASIIGTPGEDVEGALDEASLPRVLTRIVGEKYPTSRVDYYRYAIDMLAAHEITTVAQLRELLAPKRLKALRKAMNYPYYPGQVRLVDDMLLFAYGREHIRRTVHIGDNAQSRPGRLGTRWQQLGQKTG
;
A
#
# COMPACT_ATOMS: atom_id res chain seq x y z
N MET A 1 -13.86 29.48 15.90
CA MET A 1 -13.07 28.80 16.95
C MET A 1 -11.60 28.86 16.53
N SER A 2 -10.64 28.70 17.44
CA SER A 2 -9.23 28.62 17.02
C SER A 2 -8.95 27.25 16.40
N ALA A 3 -7.95 27.15 15.51
CA ALA A 3 -7.56 25.87 14.90
C ALA A 3 -7.29 24.74 15.92
N LEU A 4 -6.82 25.11 17.13
CA LEU A 4 -6.63 24.14 18.22
C LEU A 4 -7.93 23.70 18.89
N GLN A 5 -8.94 24.57 18.94
CA GLN A 5 -10.27 24.19 19.47
C GLN A 5 -10.98 23.27 18.47
N ASP A 6 -10.84 23.55 17.19
CA ASP A 6 -11.39 22.68 16.14
C ASP A 6 -10.72 21.30 16.16
N TYR A 7 -9.40 21.25 16.33
CA TYR A 7 -8.65 20.01 16.52
C TYR A 7 -9.15 19.20 17.73
N ASP A 8 -9.25 19.85 18.91
CA ASP A 8 -9.68 19.18 20.15
C ASP A 8 -11.11 18.63 20.02
N ALA A 9 -12.01 19.39 19.42
CA ALA A 9 -13.40 18.99 19.19
C ALA A 9 -13.49 17.78 18.25
N TRP A 10 -12.74 17.83 17.14
CA TRP A 10 -12.75 16.77 16.15
C TRP A 10 -12.17 15.45 16.71
N ILE A 11 -11.04 15.49 17.42
CA ILE A 11 -10.44 14.31 18.05
C ILE A 11 -11.42 13.65 19.03
N HIS A 12 -12.12 14.48 19.83
CA HIS A 12 -13.11 13.96 20.79
C HIS A 12 -14.30 13.28 20.08
N ALA A 13 -14.72 13.82 18.95
CA ALA A 13 -15.83 13.26 18.15
C ALA A 13 -15.47 11.98 17.41
N HIS A 14 -14.18 11.77 17.07
CA HIS A 14 -13.70 10.66 16.22
C HIS A 14 -12.60 9.82 16.90
N PRO A 15 -12.85 9.20 18.05
CA PRO A 15 -11.82 8.48 18.81
C PRO A 15 -11.27 7.23 18.10
N THR A 16 -12.00 6.68 17.14
CA THR A 16 -11.63 5.45 16.40
C THR A 16 -11.06 5.71 15.01
N VAL A 17 -11.02 6.98 14.58
CA VAL A 17 -10.66 7.32 13.19
C VAL A 17 -9.33 6.73 12.72
N ALA A 18 -8.32 6.66 13.59
CA ALA A 18 -7.04 6.08 13.23
C ALA A 18 -7.15 4.57 12.98
N ALA A 19 -7.85 3.85 13.85
CA ALA A 19 -8.03 2.40 13.71
C ALA A 19 -8.93 2.05 12.51
N ASP A 20 -9.99 2.85 12.29
CA ASP A 20 -10.92 2.62 11.18
C ASP A 20 -10.24 2.85 9.82
N LEU A 21 -9.44 3.93 9.71
CA LEU A 21 -8.67 4.23 8.50
C LEU A 21 -7.56 3.19 8.26
N GLU A 22 -6.87 2.74 9.32
CA GLU A 22 -5.87 1.68 9.22
C GLU A 22 -6.47 0.39 8.68
N ALA A 23 -7.59 -0.05 9.25
CA ALA A 23 -8.31 -1.23 8.79
C ALA A 23 -8.77 -1.08 7.32
N HIS A 24 -9.29 0.09 6.95
CA HIS A 24 -9.72 0.38 5.58
C HIS A 24 -8.55 0.29 4.58
N VAL A 25 -7.41 0.89 4.89
CA VAL A 25 -6.23 0.82 4.01
C VAL A 25 -5.71 -0.61 3.90
N ILE A 26 -5.64 -1.36 5.01
CA ILE A 26 -5.25 -2.78 5.01
C ILE A 26 -6.18 -3.59 4.11
N ASP A 27 -7.50 -3.45 4.27
CA ASP A 27 -8.49 -4.17 3.48
C ASP A 27 -8.34 -3.92 1.97
N VAL A 28 -8.05 -2.69 1.58
CA VAL A 28 -7.83 -2.32 0.17
C VAL A 28 -6.55 -2.93 -0.39
N LEU A 29 -5.45 -2.86 0.34
CA LEU A 29 -4.18 -3.43 -0.09
C LEU A 29 -4.23 -4.96 -0.15
N ASP A 30 -4.88 -5.59 0.83
CA ASP A 30 -5.13 -7.04 0.85
C ASP A 30 -6.06 -7.47 -0.29
N ASP A 31 -7.14 -6.71 -0.55
CA ASP A 31 -8.05 -6.98 -1.68
C ASP A 31 -7.35 -6.79 -3.03
N ALA A 32 -6.39 -5.87 -3.13
CA ALA A 32 -5.50 -5.74 -4.28
C ALA A 32 -4.50 -6.89 -4.41
N GLY A 33 -4.31 -7.68 -3.35
CA GLY A 33 -3.35 -8.79 -3.29
C GLY A 33 -1.89 -8.32 -3.22
N LEU A 34 -1.64 -7.11 -2.72
CA LEU A 34 -0.31 -6.52 -2.65
C LEU A 34 0.42 -6.94 -1.37
N THR A 35 1.74 -6.96 -1.45
CA THR A 35 2.62 -7.26 -0.30
C THR A 35 2.96 -5.97 0.44
N PHE A 36 2.94 -6.02 1.78
CA PHE A 36 3.42 -4.96 2.67
C PHE A 36 3.81 -5.57 4.03
N ASP A 37 4.69 -4.90 4.76
CA ASP A 37 5.06 -5.29 6.12
C ASP A 37 3.94 -4.89 7.10
N ARG A 38 3.59 -3.61 7.10
CA ARG A 38 2.52 -3.07 7.95
C ARG A 38 1.96 -1.75 7.41
N VAL A 39 0.74 -1.48 7.83
CA VAL A 39 0.12 -0.16 7.79
C VAL A 39 0.03 0.37 9.21
N SER A 40 0.18 1.66 9.39
CA SER A 40 -0.09 2.34 10.66
C SER A 40 -0.66 3.72 10.40
N VAL A 41 -1.63 4.12 11.21
CA VAL A 41 -2.24 5.43 11.16
C VAL A 41 -1.99 6.16 12.46
N ARG A 42 -1.57 7.41 12.36
CA ARG A 42 -1.39 8.27 13.51
C ARG A 42 -2.13 9.59 13.34
N ILE A 43 -2.67 10.09 14.43
CA ILE A 43 -3.12 11.48 14.51
C ILE A 43 -1.96 12.28 15.12
N LYS A 44 -1.62 13.42 14.49
CA LYS A 44 -0.58 14.31 14.96
C LYS A 44 -0.94 14.81 16.35
N ASP A 45 -0.02 14.71 17.30
CA ASP A 45 -0.27 15.18 18.65
C ASP A 45 -0.49 16.73 18.69
N ARG A 46 -1.28 17.15 19.69
CA ARG A 46 -1.71 18.53 19.84
C ARG A 46 -0.55 19.53 19.95
N ALA A 47 0.52 19.17 20.67
CA ALA A 47 1.67 20.04 20.86
C ALA A 47 2.46 20.23 19.56
N SER A 48 2.64 19.16 18.78
CA SER A 48 3.27 19.20 17.45
C SER A 48 2.41 19.99 16.44
N PHE A 49 1.08 19.86 16.51
CA PHE A 49 0.19 20.66 15.70
C PHE A 49 0.29 22.14 16.05
N ALA A 50 0.24 22.49 17.34
CA ALA A 50 0.38 23.87 17.81
C ALA A 50 1.70 24.53 17.38
N ARG A 51 2.82 23.78 17.47
CA ARG A 51 4.13 24.27 17.00
C ARG A 51 4.15 24.57 15.50
N LYS A 52 3.47 23.76 14.68
CA LYS A 52 3.39 24.02 13.24
C LYS A 52 2.55 25.23 12.91
N LEU A 53 1.41 25.44 13.59
CA LEU A 53 0.56 26.62 13.43
C LEU A 53 1.31 27.93 13.75
N SER A 54 2.29 27.89 14.64
CA SER A 54 3.09 29.07 15.02
C SER A 54 4.36 29.26 14.19
N ASN A 55 4.62 28.41 13.20
CA ASN A 55 5.86 28.43 12.44
C ASN A 55 5.64 29.01 11.03
N GLU A 56 6.19 30.20 10.79
CA GLU A 56 6.11 30.93 9.51
C GLU A 56 6.67 30.13 8.31
N ALA A 57 7.46 29.09 8.56
CA ALA A 57 7.94 28.19 7.50
C ALA A 57 6.84 27.30 6.91
N TYR A 58 5.66 27.26 7.51
CA TYR A 58 4.51 26.47 7.05
C TYR A 58 3.29 27.37 6.79
N PRO A 59 3.31 28.21 5.74
CA PRO A 59 2.24 29.19 5.46
C PRO A 59 0.88 28.53 5.15
N ASP A 60 0.87 27.24 4.77
CA ASP A 60 -0.35 26.49 4.45
C ASP A 60 -1.07 25.95 5.71
N TYR A 61 -0.59 26.28 6.91
CA TYR A 61 -1.12 25.79 8.19
C TYR A 61 -1.96 26.84 8.93
N ASP A 62 -2.76 27.60 8.23
CA ASP A 62 -3.60 28.64 8.84
C ASP A 62 -4.81 28.08 9.59
N SER A 63 -5.25 26.85 9.24
CA SER A 63 -6.43 26.23 9.82
C SER A 63 -6.22 24.74 10.10
N PHE A 64 -7.04 24.20 11.00
CA PHE A 64 -7.09 22.75 11.25
C PHE A 64 -7.48 21.97 9.98
N THR A 65 -8.43 22.51 9.21
CA THR A 65 -8.99 21.81 8.04
C THR A 65 -8.01 21.73 6.87
N ASP A 66 -7.08 22.67 6.76
CA ASP A 66 -6.13 22.76 5.64
C ASP A 66 -4.77 22.15 5.95
N ALA A 67 -4.55 21.74 7.19
CA ALA A 67 -3.32 21.05 7.59
C ALA A 67 -3.23 19.65 6.94
N HIS A 68 -2.16 19.42 6.18
CA HIS A 68 -2.02 18.21 5.37
C HIS A 68 -1.63 16.94 6.15
N ASP A 69 -1.08 17.09 7.36
CA ASP A 69 -0.48 16.00 8.14
C ASP A 69 -1.07 15.80 9.54
N VAL A 70 -2.31 16.24 9.75
CA VAL A 70 -3.05 15.93 10.98
C VAL A 70 -3.29 14.42 11.04
N ILE A 71 -3.67 13.83 9.93
CA ILE A 71 -3.80 12.37 9.77
C ILE A 71 -2.65 11.89 8.91
N GLY A 72 -1.82 11.01 9.47
CA GLY A 72 -0.69 10.41 8.80
C GLY A 72 -0.85 8.90 8.69
N VAL A 73 -0.86 8.38 7.47
CA VAL A 73 -0.83 6.94 7.15
C VAL A 73 0.59 6.56 6.76
N ARG A 74 1.11 5.47 7.29
CA ARG A 74 2.38 4.88 6.86
C ARG A 74 2.13 3.49 6.32
N VAL A 75 2.53 3.25 5.09
CA VAL A 75 2.56 1.93 4.47
C VAL A 75 4.01 1.53 4.29
N ILE A 76 4.40 0.46 4.95
CA ILE A 76 5.79 -0.04 4.97
C ILE A 76 5.83 -1.34 4.19
N THR A 77 6.78 -1.43 3.26
CA THR A 77 6.98 -2.60 2.41
C THR A 77 8.40 -3.14 2.54
N PHE A 78 8.63 -4.38 2.09
CA PHE A 78 9.97 -5.00 2.14
C PHE A 78 10.86 -4.53 1.00
N HIS A 79 10.29 -4.24 -0.17
CA HIS A 79 11.03 -3.94 -1.40
C HIS A 79 10.63 -2.58 -1.99
N SER A 80 11.61 -1.81 -2.45
CA SER A 80 11.33 -0.51 -3.09
C SER A 80 10.58 -0.67 -4.40
N SER A 81 10.75 -1.79 -5.09
CA SER A 81 10.02 -2.17 -6.31
C SER A 81 8.50 -2.37 -6.10
N GLU A 82 8.02 -2.52 -4.85
CA GLU A 82 6.60 -2.64 -4.51
C GLU A 82 5.91 -1.27 -4.36
N ILE A 83 6.67 -0.21 -4.09
CA ILE A 83 6.14 1.15 -3.85
C ILE A 83 5.25 1.66 -4.99
N PRO A 84 5.60 1.49 -6.29
CA PRO A 84 4.73 1.94 -7.37
C PRO A 84 3.34 1.29 -7.36
N GLN A 85 3.24 -0.02 -7.11
CA GLN A 85 1.97 -0.75 -7.07
C GLN A 85 1.12 -0.32 -5.86
N LEU A 86 1.74 -0.14 -4.69
CA LEU A 86 1.08 0.38 -3.49
C LEU A 86 0.53 1.80 -3.74
N LYS A 87 1.35 2.66 -4.37
CA LYS A 87 0.92 4.00 -4.77
C LYS A 87 -0.28 3.97 -5.71
N ASP A 88 -0.24 3.11 -6.73
CA ASP A 88 -1.32 3.02 -7.72
C ASP A 88 -2.62 2.55 -7.05
N ALA A 89 -2.57 1.54 -6.16
CA ALA A 89 -3.73 1.06 -5.42
C ALA A 89 -4.33 2.15 -4.50
N LEU A 90 -3.47 2.89 -3.80
CA LEU A 90 -3.91 3.99 -2.93
C LEU A 90 -4.42 5.20 -3.73
N SER A 91 -3.89 5.43 -4.94
CA SER A 91 -4.39 6.47 -5.84
C SER A 91 -5.75 6.12 -6.48
N ASP A 92 -6.11 4.85 -6.52
CA ASP A 92 -7.45 4.40 -6.91
C ASP A 92 -8.45 4.55 -5.77
N LEU A 93 -8.00 4.33 -4.52
CA LEU A 93 -8.84 4.53 -3.33
C LEU A 93 -9.08 6.01 -3.02
N PHE A 94 -8.06 6.84 -3.06
CA PHE A 94 -8.09 8.23 -2.67
C PHE A 94 -7.88 9.18 -3.86
N THR A 95 -8.52 10.34 -3.83
CA THR A 95 -8.18 11.40 -4.76
C THR A 95 -6.85 12.05 -4.38
N VAL A 96 -5.79 11.78 -5.17
CA VAL A 96 -4.45 12.35 -4.95
C VAL A 96 -4.44 13.83 -5.31
N VAL A 97 -4.06 14.67 -4.35
CA VAL A 97 -3.91 16.12 -4.51
C VAL A 97 -2.48 16.49 -4.88
N ARG A 98 -1.49 15.88 -4.22
CA ARG A 98 -0.07 16.15 -4.46
C ARG A 98 0.78 14.91 -4.17
N VAL A 99 1.81 14.70 -4.99
CA VAL A 99 2.87 13.70 -4.77
C VAL A 99 4.15 14.43 -4.43
N ILE A 100 4.80 14.05 -3.34
CA ILE A 100 6.09 14.58 -2.91
C ILE A 100 7.08 13.41 -2.94
N ASP A 101 8.06 13.51 -3.83
CA ASP A 101 9.16 12.55 -3.92
C ASP A 101 10.36 13.12 -3.19
N LYS A 102 10.59 12.65 -1.96
CA LYS A 102 11.69 13.11 -1.12
C LYS A 102 13.05 12.68 -1.66
N ALA A 103 13.13 11.56 -2.36
CA ALA A 103 14.35 11.13 -3.03
C ALA A 103 14.75 12.13 -4.14
N ALA A 104 13.79 12.49 -4.99
CA ALA A 104 14.03 13.45 -6.07
C ALA A 104 14.36 14.86 -5.54
N GLU A 105 13.75 15.29 -4.43
CA GLU A 105 14.10 16.56 -3.77
C GLU A 105 15.55 16.54 -3.28
N THR A 106 15.94 15.51 -2.53
CA THR A 106 17.30 15.38 -1.95
C THR A 106 18.37 15.22 -3.03
N ALA A 107 18.08 14.46 -4.09
CA ALA A 107 19.01 14.29 -5.22
C ALA A 107 19.26 15.59 -5.97
N ARG A 108 18.25 16.47 -6.14
CA ARG A 108 18.42 17.80 -6.74
C ARG A 108 19.33 18.71 -5.92
N GLU A 109 19.39 18.51 -4.62
CA GLU A 109 20.29 19.22 -3.72
C GLU A 109 21.71 18.61 -3.67
N GLY A 110 21.98 17.59 -4.48
CA GLY A 110 23.28 16.90 -4.53
C GLY A 110 23.59 16.10 -3.26
N ARG A 111 22.56 15.75 -2.48
CA ARG A 111 22.69 15.00 -1.24
C ARG A 111 22.12 13.59 -1.44
N PHE A 112 22.74 12.62 -0.79
CA PHE A 112 22.09 11.35 -0.51
C PHE A 112 21.07 11.57 0.59
N GLY A 113 19.92 11.05 0.45
CA GLY A 113 18.86 11.27 1.42
C GLY A 113 17.75 10.28 1.34
N TYR A 114 16.98 10.38 2.34
CA TYR A 114 15.83 9.61 2.64
C TYR A 114 14.84 9.55 1.45
N ALA A 115 14.78 8.38 0.84
CA ALA A 115 13.85 8.08 -0.23
C ALA A 115 12.49 7.67 0.37
N SER A 116 11.53 8.61 0.47
CA SER A 116 10.13 8.26 0.75
C SER A 116 9.23 8.96 -0.25
N GLN A 117 8.15 8.30 -0.63
CA GLN A 117 7.08 8.94 -1.38
C GLN A 117 5.97 9.34 -0.42
N HIS A 118 5.58 10.62 -0.48
CA HIS A 118 4.45 11.13 0.27
C HIS A 118 3.32 11.48 -0.71
N LEU A 119 2.14 10.99 -0.42
CA LEU A 119 0.92 11.35 -1.12
C LEU A 119 0.09 12.23 -0.19
N ILE A 120 -0.28 13.41 -0.65
CA ILE A 120 -1.33 14.18 0.00
C ILE A 120 -2.61 13.85 -0.74
N VAL A 121 -3.57 13.26 -0.04
CA VAL A 121 -4.83 12.81 -0.62
C VAL A 121 -6.00 13.55 0.02
N SER A 122 -7.10 13.66 -0.72
CA SER A 122 -8.34 14.25 -0.21
C SER A 122 -9.05 13.27 0.72
N ALA A 123 -9.51 13.78 1.86
CA ALA A 123 -10.30 13.02 2.83
C ALA A 123 -11.82 13.09 2.57
N LYS A 124 -12.27 13.77 1.49
CA LYS A 124 -13.69 14.11 1.25
C LYS A 124 -14.64 12.91 1.21
N ASP A 125 -14.13 11.75 0.84
CA ASP A 125 -14.93 10.52 0.67
C ASP A 125 -14.90 9.65 1.94
N GLU A 126 -14.18 10.09 2.98
CA GLU A 126 -14.15 9.42 4.28
C GLU A 126 -15.40 9.72 5.11
N PRO A 127 -15.96 8.74 5.85
CA PRO A 127 -17.18 8.90 6.61
C PRO A 127 -17.17 10.09 7.57
N TRP A 128 -16.03 10.32 8.24
CA TRP A 128 -15.84 11.39 9.22
C TRP A 128 -15.66 12.78 8.58
N ALA A 129 -15.43 12.86 7.28
CA ALA A 129 -15.28 14.14 6.57
C ALA A 129 -16.63 14.78 6.23
N ALA A 130 -17.72 14.04 6.33
CA ALA A 130 -19.07 14.51 6.04
C ALA A 130 -19.75 15.17 7.27
N ASP A 131 -19.11 15.14 8.44
CA ASP A 131 -19.69 15.66 9.67
C ASP A 131 -19.81 17.19 9.65
N GLU A 132 -20.87 17.70 10.29
CA GLU A 132 -21.06 19.14 10.49
C GLU A 132 -19.97 19.66 11.45
N GLY A 133 -18.97 20.33 10.91
CA GLY A 133 -17.88 20.92 11.70
C GLY A 133 -16.57 21.02 10.93
N ALA A 134 -15.52 21.39 11.64
CA ALA A 134 -14.18 21.44 11.07
C ALA A 134 -13.57 20.03 11.05
N SER A 135 -13.41 19.45 9.86
CA SER A 135 -12.73 18.17 9.64
C SER A 135 -11.47 18.35 8.80
N PRO A 136 -10.40 17.54 8.98
CA PRO A 136 -9.23 17.56 8.12
C PRO A 136 -9.65 17.27 6.67
N LYS A 137 -9.21 18.10 5.73
CA LYS A 137 -9.47 17.91 4.29
C LYS A 137 -8.50 16.92 3.65
N TYR A 138 -7.39 16.64 4.32
CA TYR A 138 -6.26 15.90 3.76
C TYR A 138 -5.78 14.82 4.70
N ILE A 139 -5.23 13.76 4.07
CA ILE A 139 -4.48 12.69 4.71
C ILE A 139 -3.09 12.67 4.06
N GLU A 140 -2.03 12.59 4.86
CA GLU A 140 -0.68 12.34 4.37
C GLU A 140 -0.40 10.84 4.40
N ILE A 141 -0.14 10.23 3.23
CA ILE A 141 0.25 8.82 3.12
C ILE A 141 1.74 8.76 2.80
N GLN A 142 2.50 8.04 3.62
CA GLN A 142 3.94 7.86 3.49
C GLN A 142 4.23 6.41 3.09
N LEU A 143 4.82 6.22 1.89
CA LEU A 143 5.25 4.93 1.37
C LEU A 143 6.75 4.78 1.59
N ARG A 144 7.17 3.70 2.24
CA ARG A 144 8.56 3.47 2.66
C ARG A 144 8.89 2.00 2.64
N THR A 145 10.16 1.68 2.43
CA THR A 145 10.68 0.36 2.80
C THR A 145 10.91 0.26 4.32
N VAL A 146 11.10 -0.97 4.81
CA VAL A 146 11.48 -1.21 6.23
C VAL A 146 12.78 -0.49 6.59
N LEU A 147 13.76 -0.41 5.68
CA LEU A 147 15.02 0.27 5.91
C LEU A 147 14.84 1.79 5.92
N GLN A 148 14.09 2.33 4.98
CA GLN A 148 13.74 3.75 4.94
C GLN A 148 12.95 4.16 6.19
N HIS A 149 12.06 3.30 6.66
CA HIS A 149 11.31 3.57 7.89
C HIS A 149 12.24 3.61 9.11
N ALA A 150 13.10 2.62 9.27
CA ALA A 150 14.06 2.58 10.38
C ALA A 150 14.99 3.82 10.39
N TRP A 151 15.45 4.22 9.22
CA TRP A 151 16.25 5.44 9.05
C TRP A 151 15.49 6.69 9.48
N ALA A 152 14.25 6.84 9.02
CA ALA A 152 13.43 8.00 9.35
C ALA A 152 13.16 8.16 10.85
N GLU A 153 12.88 7.05 11.54
CA GLU A 153 12.66 7.06 12.98
C GLU A 153 13.97 7.41 13.72
N PHE A 154 15.11 6.87 13.28
CA PHE A 154 16.41 7.22 13.84
C PHE A 154 16.75 8.70 13.62
N GLU A 155 16.63 9.19 12.38
CA GLU A 155 16.93 10.59 12.05
C GLU A 155 16.04 11.55 12.85
N HIS A 156 14.76 11.24 12.95
CA HIS A 156 13.80 12.02 13.72
C HIS A 156 14.17 12.04 15.22
N ASP A 157 14.50 10.89 15.80
CA ASP A 157 14.86 10.80 17.22
C ASP A 157 16.14 11.60 17.54
N VAL A 158 17.17 11.48 16.71
CA VAL A 158 18.42 12.20 16.87
C VAL A 158 18.20 13.71 16.71
N ARG A 159 17.46 14.15 15.68
CA ARG A 159 17.19 15.59 15.46
C ARG A 159 16.28 16.17 16.54
N TYR A 160 15.28 15.40 17.03
CA TYR A 160 14.36 15.87 18.07
C TYR A 160 15.05 16.01 19.43
N LYS A 161 15.84 15.03 19.86
CA LYS A 161 16.59 15.06 21.12
C LYS A 161 17.67 16.14 21.13
N ASN A 162 18.16 16.52 19.96
CA ASN A 162 19.27 17.46 19.84
C ASN A 162 18.85 18.90 19.54
N GLN A 163 17.55 19.24 19.64
CA GLN A 163 17.13 20.65 19.67
C GLN A 163 17.74 21.41 20.88
N GLU A 164 18.16 20.67 21.91
CA GLU A 164 18.87 21.21 23.09
C GLU A 164 20.42 21.17 22.97
N HIS A 165 20.96 20.53 21.91
CA HIS A 165 22.39 20.43 21.68
C HIS A 165 22.81 20.93 20.30
N PRO A 166 23.65 21.98 20.20
CA PRO A 166 24.04 22.61 18.93
C PRO A 166 24.89 21.74 18.00
N ASP A 167 25.31 20.55 18.40
CA ASP A 167 26.28 19.70 17.67
C ASP A 167 25.71 18.92 16.46
N THR A 168 24.39 18.88 16.26
CA THR A 168 23.80 18.17 15.09
C THR A 168 24.07 18.87 13.76
N SER A 169 24.46 20.14 13.79
CA SER A 169 24.89 20.90 12.61
C SER A 169 26.37 20.71 12.26
N ALA A 170 27.14 19.98 13.09
CA ALA A 170 28.56 19.74 12.84
C ALA A 170 28.76 19.03 11.50
N PRO A 171 29.73 19.45 10.65
CA PRO A 171 29.96 18.86 9.34
C PRO A 171 30.22 17.35 9.38
N GLU A 172 30.82 16.85 10.45
CA GLU A 172 31.07 15.42 10.66
C GLU A 172 29.77 14.64 10.85
N VAL A 173 28.81 15.19 11.62
CA VAL A 173 27.50 14.58 11.84
C VAL A 173 26.70 14.57 10.54
N GLN A 174 26.66 15.69 9.80
CA GLN A 174 25.98 15.76 8.50
C GLN A 174 26.56 14.78 7.49
N ARG A 175 27.88 14.61 7.47
CA ARG A 175 28.55 13.62 6.63
C ARG A 175 28.18 12.19 7.03
N ALA A 176 28.11 11.88 8.32
CA ALA A 176 27.70 10.57 8.82
C ALA A 176 26.25 10.24 8.41
N PHE A 177 25.31 11.21 8.54
CA PHE A 177 23.94 11.08 8.07
C PHE A 177 23.86 10.79 6.56
N THR A 178 24.61 11.55 5.75
CA THR A 178 24.64 11.37 4.30
C THR A 178 25.16 9.98 3.91
N LEU A 179 26.24 9.52 4.54
CA LEU A 179 26.80 8.18 4.30
C LEU A 179 25.84 7.06 4.72
N ALA A 180 25.21 7.20 5.88
CA ALA A 180 24.23 6.21 6.35
C ALA A 180 23.01 6.12 5.44
N ALA A 181 22.48 7.26 4.98
CA ALA A 181 21.39 7.29 4.00
C ALA A 181 21.79 6.57 2.69
N GLY A 182 22.98 6.81 2.16
CA GLY A 182 23.47 6.14 0.95
C GLY A 182 23.67 4.63 1.14
N LEU A 183 24.07 4.17 2.33
CA LEU A 183 24.17 2.74 2.64
C LEU A 183 22.78 2.09 2.68
N ILE A 184 21.77 2.79 3.15
CA ILE A 184 20.39 2.31 3.18
C ILE A 184 19.82 2.19 1.77
N GLU A 185 20.03 3.19 0.91
CA GLU A 185 19.64 3.12 -0.51
C GLU A 185 20.31 1.91 -1.18
N LEU A 186 21.60 1.71 -0.99
CA LEU A 186 22.31 0.55 -1.52
C LEU A 186 21.75 -0.77 -0.99
N ALA A 187 21.39 -0.84 0.30
CA ALA A 187 20.80 -2.04 0.89
C ALA A 187 19.42 -2.34 0.29
N ASP A 188 18.56 -1.33 0.10
CA ASP A 188 17.25 -1.48 -0.58
C ASP A 188 17.43 -2.02 -2.02
N GLU A 189 18.39 -1.47 -2.78
CA GLU A 189 18.72 -1.99 -4.12
C GLU A 189 19.17 -3.47 -4.10
N GLN A 190 19.95 -3.87 -3.07
CA GLN A 190 20.37 -5.27 -2.95
C GLN A 190 19.19 -6.17 -2.54
N PHE A 191 18.28 -5.70 -1.72
CA PHE A 191 17.06 -6.46 -1.38
C PHE A 191 16.18 -6.68 -2.61
N ASP A 192 15.95 -5.65 -3.43
CA ASP A 192 15.23 -5.79 -4.70
C ASP A 192 15.94 -6.77 -5.65
N LYS A 193 17.27 -6.70 -5.73
CA LYS A 193 18.05 -7.63 -6.54
C LYS A 193 17.95 -9.08 -6.04
N ILE A 194 18.01 -9.30 -4.73
CA ILE A 194 17.83 -10.62 -4.13
C ILE A 194 16.44 -11.15 -4.44
N ALA A 195 15.40 -10.32 -4.26
CA ALA A 195 14.02 -10.69 -4.57
C ALA A 195 13.86 -11.08 -6.05
N SER A 196 14.45 -10.32 -6.96
CA SER A 196 14.43 -10.62 -8.39
C SER A 196 15.13 -11.94 -8.74
N ILE A 197 16.28 -12.25 -8.11
CA ILE A 197 17.02 -13.51 -8.33
C ILE A 197 16.23 -14.70 -7.79
N ILE A 198 15.66 -14.59 -6.59
CA ILE A 198 14.84 -15.64 -5.98
C ILE A 198 13.55 -15.84 -6.79
N GLY A 199 12.98 -14.76 -7.33
CA GLY A 199 11.81 -14.78 -8.19
C GLY A 199 12.07 -15.30 -9.62
N THR A 200 13.35 -15.45 -10.04
CA THR A 200 13.69 -15.95 -11.37
C THR A 200 13.24 -17.41 -11.52
N PRO A 201 12.48 -17.75 -12.58
CA PRO A 201 11.98 -19.09 -12.77
C PRO A 201 13.14 -20.09 -12.96
N GLY A 202 13.30 -21.03 -12.02
CA GLY A 202 14.06 -22.26 -12.24
C GLY A 202 13.34 -23.18 -13.22
N GLU A 203 13.91 -24.38 -13.48
CA GLU A 203 13.41 -25.40 -14.41
C GLU A 203 11.90 -25.65 -14.35
N ASP A 204 11.34 -26.13 -15.47
CA ASP A 204 9.91 -26.36 -15.68
C ASP A 204 9.25 -27.11 -14.50
N VAL A 205 8.45 -26.40 -13.72
CA VAL A 205 7.58 -27.02 -12.73
C VAL A 205 6.37 -27.57 -13.48
N GLU A 206 6.45 -28.83 -13.91
CA GLU A 206 5.30 -29.58 -14.36
C GLU A 206 4.81 -30.45 -13.21
N GLY A 207 3.51 -30.51 -12.97
CA GLY A 207 2.94 -31.38 -11.94
C GLY A 207 1.83 -30.72 -11.12
N ALA A 208 1.69 -31.21 -9.89
CA ALA A 208 0.69 -30.69 -8.95
C ALA A 208 1.04 -29.29 -8.47
N LEU A 209 0.02 -28.49 -8.26
CA LEU A 209 0.17 -27.16 -7.65
C LEU A 209 0.37 -27.31 -6.15
N ASP A 210 1.30 -26.56 -5.61
CA ASP A 210 1.53 -26.41 -4.18
C ASP A 210 1.79 -24.94 -3.81
N GLU A 211 1.65 -24.62 -2.53
CA GLU A 211 1.76 -23.27 -2.02
C GLU A 211 3.15 -22.64 -2.27
N ALA A 212 4.21 -23.41 -2.13
CA ALA A 212 5.59 -22.92 -2.23
C ALA A 212 5.99 -22.61 -3.68
N SER A 213 5.51 -23.38 -4.64
CA SER A 213 5.82 -23.22 -6.07
C SER A 213 4.89 -22.25 -6.79
N LEU A 214 3.66 -22.05 -6.28
CA LEU A 214 2.62 -21.28 -6.96
C LEU A 214 3.04 -19.84 -7.32
N PRO A 215 3.76 -19.08 -6.48
CA PRO A 215 4.22 -17.74 -6.85
C PRO A 215 5.06 -17.74 -8.13
N ARG A 216 6.02 -18.66 -8.22
CA ARG A 216 6.91 -18.81 -9.38
C ARG A 216 6.15 -19.25 -10.63
N VAL A 217 5.25 -20.21 -10.47
CA VAL A 217 4.39 -20.71 -11.56
C VAL A 217 3.55 -19.57 -12.12
N LEU A 218 2.93 -18.76 -11.25
CA LEU A 218 2.14 -17.61 -11.67
C LEU A 218 2.99 -16.57 -12.37
N THR A 219 4.13 -16.16 -11.81
CA THR A 219 5.05 -15.20 -12.48
C THR A 219 5.42 -15.67 -13.89
N ARG A 220 5.67 -16.97 -14.07
CA ARG A 220 5.97 -17.53 -15.39
C ARG A 220 4.80 -17.49 -16.36
N ILE A 221 3.56 -17.69 -15.88
CA ILE A 221 2.36 -17.73 -16.72
C ILE A 221 1.91 -16.32 -17.10
N VAL A 222 1.87 -15.40 -16.13
CA VAL A 222 1.24 -14.07 -16.31
C VAL A 222 2.26 -12.94 -16.47
N GLY A 223 3.54 -13.19 -16.15
CA GLY A 223 4.65 -12.23 -16.23
C GLY A 223 4.80 -11.38 -14.98
N GLU A 224 5.93 -10.67 -14.88
CA GLU A 224 6.32 -9.83 -13.73
C GLU A 224 5.43 -8.59 -13.51
N LYS A 225 4.58 -8.27 -14.48
CA LYS A 225 3.64 -7.13 -14.34
C LYS A 225 2.59 -7.35 -13.26
N TYR A 226 2.30 -8.62 -12.94
CA TYR A 226 1.42 -8.98 -11.85
C TYR A 226 2.27 -9.22 -10.60
N PRO A 227 2.23 -8.31 -9.61
CA PRO A 227 3.08 -8.41 -8.43
C PRO A 227 2.77 -9.68 -7.64
N THR A 228 3.79 -10.19 -6.96
CA THR A 228 3.59 -11.30 -6.00
C THR A 228 2.72 -10.81 -4.85
N SER A 229 1.87 -11.71 -4.36
CA SER A 229 1.06 -11.48 -3.17
C SER A 229 1.81 -11.91 -1.90
N ARG A 230 1.28 -11.60 -0.74
CA ARG A 230 1.79 -12.09 0.54
C ARG A 230 1.89 -13.62 0.52
N VAL A 231 2.98 -14.16 1.10
CA VAL A 231 3.29 -15.59 1.04
C VAL A 231 2.16 -16.45 1.62
N ASP A 232 1.60 -16.02 2.76
CA ASP A 232 0.50 -16.70 3.45
C ASP A 232 -0.82 -16.71 2.67
N TYR A 233 -0.96 -15.86 1.65
CA TYR A 233 -2.17 -15.83 0.81
C TYR A 233 -2.18 -16.87 -0.30
N TYR A 234 -1.02 -17.45 -0.66
CA TYR A 234 -1.00 -18.47 -1.70
C TYR A 234 -1.72 -19.77 -1.30
N ARG A 235 -1.80 -20.09 0.00
CA ARG A 235 -2.67 -21.18 0.48
C ARG A 235 -4.13 -20.95 0.08
N TYR A 236 -4.63 -19.71 0.16
CA TYR A 236 -6.00 -19.38 -0.27
C TYR A 236 -6.16 -19.52 -1.78
N ALA A 237 -5.13 -19.20 -2.57
CA ALA A 237 -5.16 -19.42 -4.00
C ALA A 237 -5.21 -20.92 -4.34
N ILE A 238 -4.46 -21.75 -3.63
CA ILE A 238 -4.53 -23.21 -3.76
C ILE A 238 -5.93 -23.73 -3.40
N ASP A 239 -6.49 -23.28 -2.27
CA ASP A 239 -7.83 -23.69 -1.84
C ASP A 239 -8.92 -23.26 -2.86
N MET A 240 -8.82 -22.05 -3.40
CA MET A 240 -9.72 -21.54 -4.43
C MET A 240 -9.62 -22.35 -5.74
N LEU A 241 -8.40 -22.68 -6.17
CA LEU A 241 -8.14 -23.51 -7.36
C LEU A 241 -8.67 -24.93 -7.15
N ALA A 242 -8.39 -25.54 -6.01
CA ALA A 242 -8.85 -26.88 -5.64
C ALA A 242 -10.38 -26.95 -5.58
N ALA A 243 -11.08 -25.89 -5.11
CA ALA A 243 -12.53 -25.81 -5.13
C ALA A 243 -13.14 -25.91 -6.55
N HIS A 244 -12.33 -25.67 -7.59
CA HIS A 244 -12.69 -25.82 -9.00
C HIS A 244 -11.95 -26.95 -9.70
N GLU A 245 -11.38 -27.91 -8.94
CA GLU A 245 -10.65 -29.08 -9.45
C GLU A 245 -9.42 -28.73 -10.29
N ILE A 246 -8.87 -27.54 -10.10
CA ILE A 246 -7.64 -27.07 -10.74
C ILE A 246 -6.48 -27.39 -9.79
N THR A 247 -5.78 -28.48 -10.07
CA THR A 247 -4.73 -29.02 -9.19
C THR A 247 -3.36 -29.14 -9.86
N THR A 248 -3.29 -28.84 -11.16
CA THR A 248 -2.04 -28.97 -11.95
C THR A 248 -1.65 -27.65 -12.62
N VAL A 249 -0.36 -27.49 -12.88
CA VAL A 249 0.18 -26.34 -13.62
C VAL A 249 -0.42 -26.23 -15.02
N ALA A 250 -0.69 -27.35 -15.70
CA ALA A 250 -1.31 -27.36 -17.02
C ALA A 250 -2.72 -26.77 -16.99
N GLN A 251 -3.55 -27.15 -16.01
CA GLN A 251 -4.89 -26.61 -15.81
C GLN A 251 -4.85 -25.12 -15.47
N LEU A 252 -3.89 -24.69 -14.64
CA LEU A 252 -3.71 -23.28 -14.30
C LEU A 252 -3.30 -22.45 -15.54
N ARG A 253 -2.41 -22.97 -16.39
CA ARG A 253 -2.06 -22.33 -17.68
C ARG A 253 -3.26 -22.18 -18.60
N GLU A 254 -4.14 -23.17 -18.65
CA GLU A 254 -5.37 -23.10 -19.42
C GLU A 254 -6.34 -22.03 -18.86
N LEU A 255 -6.50 -22.00 -17.54
CA LEU A 255 -7.32 -20.99 -16.86
C LEU A 255 -6.80 -19.58 -17.18
N LEU A 256 -5.49 -19.35 -17.07
CA LEU A 256 -4.81 -18.08 -17.26
C LEU A 256 -4.32 -17.85 -18.70
N ALA A 257 -4.91 -18.54 -19.69
CA ALA A 257 -4.51 -18.40 -21.08
C ALA A 257 -4.56 -16.91 -21.53
N PRO A 258 -3.63 -16.44 -22.39
CA PRO A 258 -3.48 -15.03 -22.76
C PRO A 258 -4.77 -14.39 -23.28
N LYS A 259 -5.59 -15.16 -23.99
CA LYS A 259 -6.90 -14.69 -24.49
C LYS A 259 -7.89 -14.42 -23.35
N ARG A 260 -7.91 -15.28 -22.31
CA ARG A 260 -8.76 -15.13 -21.12
C ARG A 260 -8.28 -13.97 -20.25
N LEU A 261 -6.95 -13.85 -20.05
CA LEU A 261 -6.36 -12.71 -19.33
C LEU A 261 -6.70 -11.36 -19.97
N LYS A 262 -6.61 -11.29 -21.32
CA LYS A 262 -7.01 -10.08 -22.06
C LYS A 262 -8.50 -9.76 -21.89
N ALA A 263 -9.36 -10.77 -21.90
CA ALA A 263 -10.80 -10.60 -21.70
C ALA A 263 -11.12 -10.15 -20.28
N LEU A 264 -10.52 -10.78 -19.26
CA LEU A 264 -10.65 -10.40 -17.86
C LEU A 264 -10.22 -8.93 -17.64
N ARG A 265 -9.03 -8.54 -18.12
CA ARG A 265 -8.55 -7.17 -17.99
C ARG A 265 -9.49 -6.13 -18.60
N LYS A 266 -10.07 -6.45 -19.75
CA LYS A 266 -11.08 -5.58 -20.40
C LYS A 266 -12.36 -5.49 -19.57
N ALA A 267 -12.83 -6.61 -18.99
CA ALA A 267 -14.04 -6.66 -18.21
C ALA A 267 -13.89 -5.96 -16.86
N MET A 268 -12.80 -6.22 -16.13
CA MET A 268 -12.51 -5.62 -14.82
C MET A 268 -12.06 -4.17 -14.91
N ASN A 269 -11.46 -3.75 -16.04
CA ASN A 269 -10.90 -2.41 -16.24
C ASN A 269 -9.97 -1.99 -15.10
N TYR A 270 -9.03 -2.90 -14.76
CA TYR A 270 -8.09 -2.64 -13.66
C TYR A 270 -7.38 -1.30 -13.82
N PRO A 271 -7.40 -0.43 -12.82
CA PRO A 271 -6.62 0.81 -12.80
C PRO A 271 -5.12 0.53 -12.61
N TYR A 272 -4.77 -0.59 -12.00
CA TYR A 272 -3.42 -1.10 -11.76
C TYR A 272 -3.35 -2.61 -12.04
N TYR A 273 -2.17 -3.21 -11.97
CA TYR A 273 -2.01 -4.67 -12.04
C TYR A 273 -2.25 -5.28 -10.65
N PRO A 274 -3.31 -6.09 -10.46
CA PRO A 274 -3.58 -6.72 -9.17
C PRO A 274 -2.49 -7.75 -8.84
N GLY A 275 -2.32 -8.04 -7.54
CA GLY A 275 -1.48 -9.12 -7.07
C GLY A 275 -1.92 -10.48 -7.62
N GLN A 276 -1.00 -11.42 -7.64
CA GLN A 276 -1.21 -12.75 -8.27
C GLN A 276 -2.39 -13.50 -7.69
N VAL A 277 -2.56 -13.50 -6.36
CA VAL A 277 -3.69 -14.19 -5.70
C VAL A 277 -5.02 -13.56 -6.06
N ARG A 278 -5.08 -12.22 -6.10
CA ARG A 278 -6.26 -11.48 -6.57
C ARG A 278 -6.56 -11.78 -8.04
N LEU A 279 -5.54 -11.87 -8.89
CA LEU A 279 -5.73 -12.21 -10.31
C LEU A 279 -6.34 -13.60 -10.47
N VAL A 280 -5.90 -14.59 -9.68
CA VAL A 280 -6.47 -15.96 -9.68
C VAL A 280 -7.92 -15.92 -9.25
N ASP A 281 -8.25 -15.22 -8.16
CA ASP A 281 -9.60 -15.07 -7.63
C ASP A 281 -10.56 -14.45 -8.68
N ASP A 282 -10.12 -13.36 -9.31
CA ASP A 282 -10.89 -12.67 -10.35
C ASP A 282 -11.04 -13.51 -11.62
N MET A 283 -10.03 -14.29 -11.99
CA MET A 283 -10.12 -15.20 -13.13
C MET A 283 -11.09 -16.35 -12.87
N LEU A 284 -11.10 -16.91 -11.66
CA LEU A 284 -12.06 -17.91 -11.24
C LEU A 284 -13.50 -17.33 -11.21
N LEU A 285 -13.63 -16.10 -10.70
CA LEU A 285 -14.90 -15.39 -10.72
C LEU A 285 -15.38 -15.14 -12.17
N PHE A 286 -14.49 -14.75 -13.07
CA PHE A 286 -14.79 -14.56 -14.49
C PHE A 286 -15.21 -15.86 -15.19
N ALA A 287 -14.55 -16.98 -14.85
CA ALA A 287 -14.82 -18.28 -15.47
C ALA A 287 -16.09 -18.98 -14.92
N TYR A 288 -16.33 -18.87 -13.60
CA TYR A 288 -17.36 -19.66 -12.90
C TYR A 288 -18.46 -18.80 -12.26
N GLY A 289 -18.35 -17.49 -12.27
CA GLY A 289 -19.38 -16.57 -11.80
C GLY A 289 -19.84 -16.85 -10.37
N ARG A 290 -21.16 -16.91 -10.17
CA ARG A 290 -21.76 -17.15 -8.85
C ARG A 290 -21.36 -18.49 -8.22
N GLU A 291 -20.97 -19.47 -9.05
CA GLU A 291 -20.47 -20.76 -8.55
C GLU A 291 -19.18 -20.59 -7.76
N HIS A 292 -18.26 -19.74 -8.26
CA HIS A 292 -17.04 -19.41 -7.55
C HIS A 292 -17.35 -18.77 -6.18
N ILE A 293 -18.30 -17.83 -6.12
CA ILE A 293 -18.71 -17.21 -4.84
C ILE A 293 -19.18 -18.28 -3.86
N ARG A 294 -20.06 -19.20 -4.28
CA ARG A 294 -20.61 -20.26 -3.41
C ARG A 294 -19.54 -21.23 -2.89
N ARG A 295 -18.61 -21.62 -3.75
CA ARG A 295 -17.56 -22.60 -3.40
C ARG A 295 -16.48 -22.01 -2.50
N THR A 296 -16.22 -20.70 -2.55
CA THR A 296 -15.07 -20.08 -1.91
C THR A 296 -15.44 -19.09 -0.79
N VAL A 297 -16.71 -18.99 -0.41
CA VAL A 297 -17.19 -18.04 0.62
C VAL A 297 -16.45 -18.13 1.95
N HIS A 298 -15.94 -19.31 2.31
CA HIS A 298 -15.25 -19.60 3.57
C HIS A 298 -13.73 -19.48 3.50
N ILE A 299 -13.16 -19.13 2.33
CA ILE A 299 -11.71 -19.04 2.12
C ILE A 299 -11.23 -17.62 2.42
N GLY A 300 -10.12 -17.50 3.14
CA GLY A 300 -9.44 -16.25 3.47
C GLY A 300 -9.75 -15.74 4.89
N ASP A 301 -8.93 -14.81 5.36
CA ASP A 301 -8.99 -14.27 6.73
C ASP A 301 -10.28 -13.47 6.98
N ASN A 302 -10.80 -12.79 5.96
CA ASN A 302 -12.02 -11.97 6.01
C ASN A 302 -13.22 -12.67 5.33
N ALA A 303 -13.49 -13.92 5.69
CA ALA A 303 -14.55 -14.73 5.08
C ALA A 303 -15.96 -14.07 5.19
N GLN A 304 -16.22 -13.27 6.23
CA GLN A 304 -17.51 -12.59 6.41
C GLN A 304 -17.76 -11.52 5.35
N SER A 305 -16.76 -10.74 4.95
CA SER A 305 -16.89 -9.69 3.94
C SER A 305 -16.70 -10.20 2.50
N ARG A 306 -16.09 -11.40 2.34
CA ARG A 306 -15.79 -11.99 1.03
C ARG A 306 -16.99 -12.09 0.07
N PRO A 307 -18.18 -12.56 0.48
CA PRO A 307 -19.34 -12.65 -0.43
C PRO A 307 -19.75 -11.29 -1.00
N GLY A 308 -19.71 -10.25 -0.19
CA GLY A 308 -20.02 -8.87 -0.61
C GLY A 308 -19.00 -8.36 -1.64
N ARG A 309 -17.70 -8.51 -1.34
CA ARG A 309 -16.62 -8.11 -2.25
C ARG A 309 -16.69 -8.85 -3.60
N LEU A 310 -16.85 -10.17 -3.57
CA LEU A 310 -17.01 -10.96 -4.80
C LEU A 310 -18.29 -10.60 -5.56
N GLY A 311 -19.38 -10.29 -4.86
CA GLY A 311 -20.65 -9.83 -5.45
C GLY A 311 -20.46 -8.52 -6.22
N THR A 312 -19.78 -7.54 -5.65
CA THR A 312 -19.45 -6.26 -6.30
C THR A 312 -18.60 -6.49 -7.55
N ARG A 313 -17.54 -7.31 -7.45
CA ARG A 313 -16.68 -7.65 -8.61
C ARG A 313 -17.45 -8.40 -9.70
N TRP A 314 -18.35 -9.30 -9.33
CA TRP A 314 -19.22 -10.00 -10.28
C TRP A 314 -20.12 -9.03 -11.04
N GLN A 315 -20.69 -8.03 -10.37
CA GLN A 315 -21.47 -6.98 -11.02
C GLN A 315 -20.64 -6.17 -12.02
N GLN A 316 -19.40 -5.82 -11.68
CA GLN A 316 -18.47 -5.15 -12.60
C GLN A 316 -18.21 -5.99 -13.86
N LEU A 317 -18.02 -7.30 -13.71
CA LEU A 317 -17.87 -8.23 -14.83
C LEU A 317 -19.12 -8.31 -15.71
N GLY A 318 -20.32 -8.32 -15.12
CA GLY A 318 -21.61 -8.44 -15.83
C GLY A 318 -22.02 -7.19 -16.61
N GLN A 319 -21.63 -6.00 -16.19
CA GLN A 319 -21.98 -4.75 -16.86
C GLN A 319 -21.28 -4.55 -18.21
N LYS A 320 -20.24 -5.34 -18.53
CA LYS A 320 -19.42 -5.18 -19.75
C LYS A 320 -19.48 -6.38 -20.70
N THR A 321 -20.28 -7.39 -20.38
CA THR A 321 -20.51 -8.59 -21.22
C THR A 321 -21.86 -8.56 -21.92
N GLY A 322 -22.62 -7.48 -21.80
CA GLY A 322 -23.87 -7.20 -22.52
C GLY A 322 -23.65 -6.42 -23.79
#